data_ce38173923dda910bfd040249f633d4c
#
_entry.id   ce38173923dda910bfd040249f633d4c
#
_cell.length_a   1.000
_cell.length_b   1.000
_cell.length_c   1.000
_cell.angle_alpha   90.00
_cell.angle_beta   90.00
_cell.angle_gamma   90.00
#
_symmetry.space_group_name_H-M   'P 1'
#
loop_
_entity.id
_entity.type
_entity.pdbx_description
1 polymer ?
#
loop_
_entity_poly.entity_id
_entity_poly.type
_entity_poly.pdbx_seq_one_letter_code
_entity_poly.pdbx_strand_id
1 'polypeptide(L)'
;METTTYKISDIGEVVGGGTPSTANSDFWGGDIPWISPKDLTGYKSVYISHGESFLNKTGLKSGTKLLPKDTVLFSSRAPIGYVAIASNPICTNQGFKSIICNKEIINPLFLYYYIKGNLDYIKLFGTGATFPEISGAAMRKIKVQIPSLPTQQKIASILSAYDRLIENNTRRIRLLEQMAENIYKEWFAYHKIKGQSTAIKLKEIVSITRGLSYSSEEIDCTDGNNLINLKNIQGYGGFRLDGTKLYNGKYKPEQIVEEGDLIMGVTDMTQDRRIVGSVALIPNVNTLSVISADLVKINSSIDNTYLYAMFRYGNVSRHIAQFANGANVLHLKPTSILNIKVILPNQKIIDSFVSKVKPMIHLINRLNSEIDSLTRQRDLLLPRLMSGKLEVKS
;
A
#
# COMPACT_ATOMS: atom_id res chain seq x y z
N MET A 1 15.83 9.37 -29.32
CA MET A 1 16.49 10.13 -28.24
C MET A 1 17.96 9.74 -28.20
N GLU A 2 18.86 10.72 -28.36
CA GLU A 2 20.30 10.52 -28.26
C GLU A 2 20.74 10.31 -26.81
N THR A 3 21.59 9.30 -26.55
CA THR A 3 22.04 8.95 -25.19
C THR A 3 23.55 8.72 -25.18
N THR A 4 24.18 9.05 -24.06
CA THR A 4 25.59 8.78 -23.81
C THR A 4 25.72 7.71 -22.73
N THR A 5 26.67 6.80 -22.92
CA THR A 5 26.93 5.73 -21.93
C THR A 5 27.94 6.20 -20.90
N TYR A 6 27.58 6.11 -19.64
CA TYR A 6 28.42 6.38 -18.48
C TYR A 6 28.50 5.17 -17.57
N LYS A 7 29.52 5.09 -16.72
CA LYS A 7 29.49 4.25 -15.52
C LYS A 7 28.82 5.03 -14.38
N ILE A 8 28.25 4.34 -13.40
CA ILE A 8 27.69 5.01 -12.22
C ILE A 8 28.76 5.86 -11.52
N SER A 9 30.04 5.41 -11.50
CA SER A 9 31.16 6.20 -10.97
C SER A 9 31.39 7.53 -11.69
N ASP A 10 30.96 7.65 -12.95
CA ASP A 10 31.18 8.85 -13.74
C ASP A 10 30.09 9.91 -13.49
N ILE A 11 28.92 9.48 -13.00
CA ILE A 11 27.74 10.33 -12.76
C ILE A 11 27.51 10.64 -11.28
N GLY A 12 28.27 10.02 -10.38
CA GLY A 12 28.16 10.26 -8.94
C GLY A 12 29.06 9.39 -8.08
N GLU A 13 29.15 9.76 -6.80
CA GLU A 13 29.90 9.00 -5.80
C GLU A 13 29.03 7.86 -5.24
N VAL A 14 29.53 6.63 -5.31
CA VAL A 14 28.87 5.46 -4.69
C VAL A 14 29.34 5.31 -3.24
N VAL A 15 28.44 5.52 -2.31
CA VAL A 15 28.70 5.48 -0.85
C VAL A 15 27.98 4.28 -0.23
N GLY A 16 28.74 3.46 0.50
CA GLY A 16 28.17 2.39 1.33
C GLY A 16 27.70 2.96 2.68
N GLY A 17 26.59 2.43 3.18
CA GLY A 17 26.13 2.71 4.51
C GLY A 17 26.86 1.92 5.60
N GLY A 18 26.53 2.16 6.86
CA GLY A 18 27.09 1.49 8.04
C GLY A 18 26.06 1.41 9.17
N THR A 19 26.27 0.44 10.05
CA THR A 19 25.42 0.24 11.23
C THR A 19 26.29 0.40 12.49
N PRO A 20 26.09 1.48 13.26
CA PRO A 20 26.64 1.57 14.60
C PRO A 20 26.21 0.38 15.47
N SER A 21 27.02 -0.01 16.44
CA SER A 21 26.67 -1.13 17.32
C SER A 21 25.29 -0.95 17.94
N THR A 22 24.40 -1.89 17.68
CA THR A 22 23.03 -1.90 18.24
C THR A 22 23.02 -2.25 19.73
N ALA A 23 24.11 -2.86 20.24
CA ALA A 23 24.28 -3.15 21.65
C ALA A 23 24.62 -1.90 22.48
N ASN A 24 25.06 -0.82 21.83
CA ASN A 24 25.38 0.44 22.52
C ASN A 24 24.21 1.45 22.31
N SER A 25 23.37 1.59 23.33
CA SER A 25 22.24 2.53 23.33
C SER A 25 22.69 3.99 23.14
N ASP A 26 23.92 4.33 23.52
CA ASP A 26 24.48 5.69 23.45
C ASP A 26 24.71 6.19 22.03
N PHE A 27 24.51 5.34 21.02
CA PHE A 27 24.59 5.73 19.61
C PHE A 27 23.25 6.11 19.00
N TRP A 28 22.14 5.78 19.66
CA TRP A 28 20.79 5.85 19.15
C TRP A 28 19.92 6.90 19.88
N GLY A 29 18.73 7.17 19.34
CA GLY A 29 17.76 8.06 19.99
C GLY A 29 18.01 9.56 19.81
N GLY A 30 18.87 9.96 18.85
CA GLY A 30 19.12 11.37 18.51
C GLY A 30 18.19 11.90 17.42
N ASP A 31 18.69 12.85 16.65
CA ASP A 31 17.97 13.60 15.60
C ASP A 31 18.44 13.28 14.17
N ILE A 32 19.45 12.42 14.00
CA ILE A 32 20.00 12.05 12.69
C ILE A 32 19.30 10.81 12.16
N PRO A 33 18.49 10.92 11.06
CA PRO A 33 17.77 9.77 10.52
C PRO A 33 18.72 8.67 10.04
N TRP A 34 18.39 7.42 10.35
CA TRP A 34 19.11 6.25 9.88
C TRP A 34 18.14 5.24 9.26
N ILE A 35 18.45 4.81 8.04
CA ILE A 35 17.55 4.00 7.20
C ILE A 35 18.13 2.61 7.02
N SER A 36 17.28 1.61 7.16
CA SER A 36 17.51 0.21 6.78
C SER A 36 16.64 -0.19 5.58
N PRO A 37 16.91 -1.29 4.87
CA PRO A 37 16.01 -1.76 3.82
C PRO A 37 14.59 -2.07 4.31
N LYS A 38 14.41 -2.38 5.60
CA LYS A 38 13.10 -2.60 6.22
C LYS A 38 12.22 -1.35 6.11
N ASP A 39 12.79 -0.16 6.27
CA ASP A 39 12.06 1.11 6.18
C ASP A 39 11.53 1.40 4.78
N LEU A 40 12.10 0.76 3.75
CA LEU A 40 11.63 0.86 2.37
C LEU A 40 10.69 -0.29 1.96
N THR A 41 10.39 -1.23 2.86
CA THR A 41 9.44 -2.32 2.59
C THR A 41 8.04 -1.75 2.46
N GLY A 42 7.46 -1.86 1.25
CA GLY A 42 6.15 -1.30 0.95
C GLY A 42 6.11 0.24 0.86
N TYR A 43 7.27 0.91 0.92
CA TYR A 43 7.38 2.36 0.77
C TYR A 43 7.05 2.77 -0.67
N LYS A 44 6.10 3.69 -0.84
CA LYS A 44 5.57 4.08 -2.15
C LYS A 44 5.98 5.48 -2.59
N SER A 45 6.45 6.34 -1.68
CA SER A 45 6.88 7.70 -2.02
C SER A 45 8.28 7.72 -2.64
N VAL A 46 8.54 8.73 -3.44
CA VAL A 46 9.86 8.95 -4.08
C VAL A 46 10.89 9.40 -3.05
N TYR A 47 10.50 10.28 -2.15
CA TYR A 47 11.39 10.90 -1.17
C TYR A 47 11.18 10.33 0.23
N ILE A 48 12.27 10.12 0.96
CA ILE A 48 12.26 9.67 2.35
C ILE A 48 13.02 10.65 3.25
N SER A 49 12.44 11.01 4.39
CA SER A 49 13.04 11.90 5.38
C SER A 49 13.61 11.20 6.60
N HIS A 50 13.04 10.07 6.98
CA HIS A 50 13.47 9.25 8.12
C HIS A 50 12.90 7.83 8.02
N GLY A 51 13.49 6.89 8.73
CA GLY A 51 12.96 5.56 9.03
C GLY A 51 12.48 5.47 10.48
N GLU A 52 12.49 4.25 11.01
CA GLU A 52 12.13 3.98 12.41
C GLU A 52 13.22 4.43 13.40
N SER A 53 14.49 4.49 12.96
CA SER A 53 15.65 4.69 13.84
C SER A 53 16.35 6.01 13.60
N PHE A 54 16.92 6.57 14.67
CA PHE A 54 17.69 7.79 14.66
C PHE A 54 19.01 7.61 15.40
N LEU A 55 20.07 8.22 14.88
CA LEU A 55 21.38 8.30 15.52
C LEU A 55 21.57 9.65 16.19
N ASN A 56 22.42 9.67 17.19
CA ASN A 56 22.99 10.92 17.71
C ASN A 56 24.37 11.19 17.08
N LYS A 57 25.02 12.28 17.49
CA LYS A 57 26.34 12.68 16.98
C LYS A 57 27.45 11.65 17.24
N THR A 58 27.36 10.90 18.33
CA THR A 58 28.34 9.84 18.70
C THR A 58 28.11 8.63 17.78
N GLY A 59 26.86 8.22 17.56
CA GLY A 59 26.48 7.15 16.64
C GLY A 59 26.89 7.46 15.20
N LEU A 60 26.72 8.70 14.73
CA LEU A 60 27.20 9.11 13.42
C LEU A 60 28.71 8.86 13.24
N LYS A 61 29.51 9.16 14.26
CA LYS A 61 30.98 8.98 14.21
C LYS A 61 31.41 7.50 14.32
N SER A 62 30.52 6.60 14.71
CA SER A 62 30.86 5.20 15.03
C SER A 62 30.77 4.22 13.85
N GLY A 63 30.76 4.69 12.59
CA GLY A 63 30.88 3.79 11.45
C GLY A 63 29.81 3.92 10.37
N THR A 64 29.10 5.03 10.31
CA THR A 64 28.21 5.39 9.19
C THR A 64 28.60 6.72 8.57
N LYS A 65 27.98 7.05 7.45
CA LYS A 65 28.21 8.33 6.74
C LYS A 65 26.90 9.09 6.63
N LEU A 66 26.94 10.39 6.86
CA LEU A 66 25.82 11.30 6.61
C LEU A 66 25.78 11.62 5.11
N LEU A 67 24.75 11.14 4.44
CA LEU A 67 24.50 11.39 3.04
C LEU A 67 23.75 12.72 2.88
N PRO A 68 24.08 13.57 1.92
CA PRO A 68 23.39 14.84 1.68
C PRO A 68 21.98 14.62 1.12
N LYS A 69 21.16 15.66 1.20
CA LYS A 69 19.87 15.74 0.48
C LYS A 69 20.08 15.45 -1.01
N ASP A 70 19.06 14.86 -1.65
CA ASP A 70 19.04 14.46 -3.06
C ASP A 70 19.93 13.25 -3.39
N THR A 71 20.49 12.57 -2.37
CA THR A 71 21.18 11.29 -2.59
C THR A 71 20.18 10.22 -2.98
N VAL A 72 20.46 9.45 -4.05
CA VAL A 72 19.66 8.30 -4.45
C VAL A 72 20.07 7.10 -3.59
N LEU A 73 19.18 6.68 -2.71
CA LEU A 73 19.35 5.52 -1.83
C LEU A 73 18.99 4.26 -2.59
N PHE A 74 19.88 3.28 -2.62
CA PHE A 74 19.65 1.99 -3.31
C PHE A 74 20.00 0.84 -2.38
N SER A 75 19.03 -0.06 -2.11
CA SER A 75 19.31 -1.28 -1.36
C SER A 75 20.05 -2.28 -2.23
N SER A 76 21.26 -2.65 -1.82
CA SER A 76 22.15 -3.56 -2.54
C SER A 76 21.97 -5.02 -2.12
N ARG A 77 21.18 -5.29 -1.06
CA ARG A 77 20.84 -6.62 -0.54
C ARG A 77 19.58 -6.60 0.31
N ALA A 78 18.98 -7.75 0.55
CA ALA A 78 17.92 -8.06 1.51
C ALA A 78 16.65 -7.17 1.44
N PRO A 79 15.99 -6.98 0.32
CA PRO A 79 16.28 -7.38 -1.05
C PRO A 79 17.07 -6.33 -1.84
N ILE A 80 17.66 -6.74 -2.99
CA ILE A 80 18.19 -5.78 -3.96
C ILE A 80 17.03 -5.03 -4.63
N GLY A 81 17.13 -3.69 -4.68
CA GLY A 81 16.31 -2.88 -5.59
C GLY A 81 15.28 -1.97 -4.94
N TYR A 82 15.27 -1.81 -3.63
CA TYR A 82 14.55 -0.67 -3.05
C TYR A 82 15.28 0.63 -3.37
N VAL A 83 14.52 1.63 -3.81
CA VAL A 83 15.06 2.93 -4.22
C VAL A 83 14.22 4.05 -3.63
N ALA A 84 14.88 5.06 -3.07
CA ALA A 84 14.28 6.30 -2.61
C ALA A 84 15.28 7.46 -2.78
N ILE A 85 14.82 8.68 -2.65
CA ILE A 85 15.68 9.88 -2.63
C ILE A 85 15.65 10.49 -1.23
N ALA A 86 16.80 10.80 -0.68
CA ALA A 86 16.91 11.49 0.60
C ALA A 86 16.35 12.92 0.50
N SER A 87 15.31 13.26 1.27
CA SER A 87 14.73 14.61 1.30
C SER A 87 15.49 15.59 2.21
N ASN A 88 16.34 15.06 3.09
CA ASN A 88 17.22 15.75 4.04
C ASN A 88 18.49 14.91 4.24
N PRO A 89 19.51 15.41 4.95
CA PRO A 89 20.67 14.61 5.30
C PRO A 89 20.28 13.37 6.11
N ILE A 90 20.83 12.19 5.73
CA ILE A 90 20.39 10.89 6.24
C ILE A 90 21.54 9.88 6.28
N CYS A 91 21.51 8.95 7.22
CA CYS A 91 22.41 7.80 7.27
C CYS A 91 21.71 6.54 6.78
N THR A 92 22.47 5.56 6.29
CA THR A 92 21.93 4.26 5.87
C THR A 92 22.74 3.11 6.47
N ASN A 93 22.11 1.94 6.57
CA ASN A 93 22.84 0.74 6.98
C ASN A 93 23.75 0.22 5.85
N GLN A 94 24.58 -0.80 6.14
CA GLN A 94 25.50 -1.41 5.18
C GLN A 94 24.83 -2.10 3.99
N GLY A 95 23.51 -2.33 4.03
CA GLY A 95 22.72 -2.88 2.93
C GLY A 95 22.43 -1.90 1.80
N PHE A 96 22.90 -0.65 1.93
CA PHE A 96 22.80 0.36 0.88
C PHE A 96 24.10 0.60 0.14
N LYS A 97 23.97 0.90 -1.14
CA LYS A 97 25.00 1.50 -1.99
C LYS A 97 24.37 2.71 -2.65
N SER A 98 24.39 3.82 -1.92
CA SER A 98 23.73 5.07 -2.28
C SER A 98 24.58 5.88 -3.25
N ILE A 99 23.96 6.71 -4.08
CA ILE A 99 24.63 7.50 -5.12
C ILE A 99 24.43 8.99 -4.81
N ILE A 100 25.52 9.68 -4.47
CA ILE A 100 25.56 11.14 -4.41
C ILE A 100 25.76 11.62 -5.83
N CYS A 101 24.72 12.18 -6.45
CA CYS A 101 24.71 12.55 -7.86
C CYS A 101 25.60 13.77 -8.17
N ASN A 102 26.39 13.69 -9.24
CA ASN A 102 26.94 14.88 -9.88
C ASN A 102 25.83 15.57 -10.67
N LYS A 103 25.28 16.66 -10.13
CA LYS A 103 24.11 17.36 -10.68
C LYS A 103 24.37 18.07 -12.01
N GLU A 104 25.63 18.18 -12.44
CA GLU A 104 26.00 18.70 -13.76
C GLU A 104 25.79 17.66 -14.87
N ILE A 105 25.77 16.36 -14.50
CA ILE A 105 25.67 15.23 -15.44
C ILE A 105 24.34 14.50 -15.28
N ILE A 106 23.87 14.30 -14.05
CA ILE A 106 22.71 13.47 -13.76
C ILE A 106 21.71 14.17 -12.80
N ASN A 107 20.46 14.18 -13.20
CA ASN A 107 19.37 14.61 -12.31
C ASN A 107 19.03 13.45 -11.34
N PRO A 108 19.03 13.67 -10.01
CA PRO A 108 18.75 12.61 -9.02
C PRO A 108 17.39 11.92 -9.22
N LEU A 109 16.36 12.70 -9.57
CA LEU A 109 15.03 12.17 -9.80
C LEU A 109 14.95 11.33 -11.09
N PHE A 110 15.69 11.73 -12.13
CA PHE A 110 15.85 10.89 -13.34
C PHE A 110 16.56 9.58 -12.99
N LEU A 111 17.67 9.63 -12.22
CA LEU A 111 18.40 8.43 -11.82
C LEU A 111 17.52 7.48 -11.00
N TYR A 112 16.67 7.99 -10.11
CA TYR A 112 15.68 7.20 -9.39
C TYR A 112 14.77 6.41 -10.35
N TYR A 113 14.19 7.07 -11.36
CA TYR A 113 13.35 6.42 -12.35
C TYR A 113 14.14 5.48 -13.27
N TYR A 114 15.36 5.87 -13.64
CA TYR A 114 16.23 5.01 -14.43
C TYR A 114 16.51 3.69 -13.74
N ILE A 115 16.86 3.72 -12.45
CA ILE A 115 17.10 2.52 -11.66
C ILE A 115 15.81 1.67 -11.58
N LYS A 116 14.66 2.27 -11.32
CA LYS A 116 13.36 1.55 -11.28
C LYS A 116 13.02 0.89 -12.63
N GLY A 117 13.22 1.60 -13.72
CA GLY A 117 12.93 1.10 -15.07
C GLY A 117 13.92 0.06 -15.59
N ASN A 118 15.12 -0.04 -14.98
CA ASN A 118 16.19 -0.98 -15.37
C ASN A 118 16.59 -1.91 -14.23
N LEU A 119 15.71 -2.15 -13.28
CA LEU A 119 16.03 -2.91 -12.06
C LEU A 119 16.52 -4.32 -12.36
N ASP A 120 15.91 -5.01 -13.32
CA ASP A 120 16.31 -6.39 -13.67
C ASP A 120 17.72 -6.45 -14.25
N TYR A 121 18.10 -5.47 -15.08
CA TYR A 121 19.48 -5.32 -15.55
C TYR A 121 20.45 -5.08 -14.38
N ILE A 122 20.09 -4.21 -13.45
CA ILE A 122 20.94 -3.88 -12.29
C ILE A 122 21.10 -5.10 -11.37
N LYS A 123 20.06 -5.90 -11.17
CA LYS A 123 20.11 -7.13 -10.38
C LYS A 123 21.12 -8.16 -10.90
N LEU A 124 21.42 -8.17 -12.20
CA LEU A 124 22.44 -9.07 -12.80
C LEU A 124 23.85 -8.86 -12.22
N PHE A 125 24.13 -7.72 -11.62
CA PHE A 125 25.40 -7.42 -10.95
C PHE A 125 25.47 -7.91 -9.50
N GLY A 126 24.39 -8.51 -9.01
CA GLY A 126 24.36 -9.16 -7.70
C GLY A 126 25.14 -10.48 -7.72
N THR A 127 25.96 -10.69 -6.71
CA THR A 127 26.73 -11.94 -6.51
C THR A 127 26.32 -12.61 -5.21
N GLY A 128 26.39 -13.94 -5.15
CA GLY A 128 25.99 -14.75 -4.00
C GLY A 128 24.77 -15.62 -4.32
N ALA A 129 24.89 -16.95 -4.06
CA ALA A 129 23.85 -17.92 -4.40
C ALA A 129 22.61 -17.80 -3.50
N THR A 130 22.80 -17.67 -2.18
CA THR A 130 21.70 -17.66 -1.20
C THR A 130 21.23 -16.24 -0.87
N PHE A 131 22.15 -15.29 -0.76
CA PHE A 131 21.88 -13.88 -0.44
C PHE A 131 22.64 -12.97 -1.41
N PRO A 132 22.06 -12.70 -2.60
CA PRO A 132 22.71 -11.85 -3.57
C PRO A 132 22.92 -10.42 -3.03
N GLU A 133 24.14 -9.90 -3.27
CA GLU A 133 24.49 -8.51 -2.96
C GLU A 133 25.24 -7.87 -4.12
N ILE A 134 24.93 -6.61 -4.43
CA ILE A 134 25.71 -5.77 -5.34
C ILE A 134 26.78 -5.05 -4.51
N SER A 135 28.04 -5.41 -4.73
CA SER A 135 29.16 -4.73 -4.06
C SER A 135 29.31 -3.29 -4.53
N GLY A 136 29.96 -2.44 -3.74
CA GLY A 136 30.25 -1.06 -4.15
C GLY A 136 31.12 -0.99 -5.41
N ALA A 137 32.02 -1.96 -5.61
CA ALA A 137 32.86 -2.06 -6.81
C ALA A 137 32.01 -2.44 -8.05
N ALA A 138 31.06 -3.37 -7.90
CA ALA A 138 30.13 -3.75 -8.96
C ALA A 138 29.22 -2.56 -9.33
N MET A 139 28.63 -1.88 -8.31
CA MET A 139 27.77 -0.72 -8.52
C MET A 139 28.44 0.39 -9.32
N ARG A 140 29.71 0.72 -9.01
CA ARG A 140 30.48 1.73 -9.76
C ARG A 140 30.65 1.40 -11.23
N LYS A 141 30.71 0.13 -11.60
CA LYS A 141 30.97 -0.37 -12.96
C LYS A 141 29.71 -0.50 -13.81
N ILE A 142 28.52 -0.42 -13.22
CA ILE A 142 27.24 -0.53 -13.95
C ILE A 142 27.20 0.60 -14.99
N LYS A 143 26.96 0.20 -16.24
CA LYS A 143 26.80 1.15 -17.35
C LYS A 143 25.36 1.63 -17.42
N VAL A 144 25.19 2.93 -17.58
CA VAL A 144 23.90 3.60 -17.72
C VAL A 144 23.90 4.45 -18.99
N GLN A 145 22.80 4.40 -19.74
CA GLN A 145 22.60 5.22 -20.94
C GLN A 145 21.68 6.39 -20.56
N ILE A 146 22.20 7.59 -20.59
CA ILE A 146 21.47 8.77 -20.17
C ILE A 146 21.43 9.83 -21.28
N PRO A 147 20.29 10.52 -21.46
CA PRO A 147 20.17 11.64 -22.39
C PRO A 147 20.78 12.92 -21.81
N SER A 148 20.68 14.01 -22.57
CA SER A 148 21.09 15.34 -22.09
C SER A 148 20.34 15.75 -20.82
N LEU A 149 20.95 16.57 -19.97
CA LEU A 149 20.38 17.00 -18.68
C LEU A 149 18.98 17.66 -18.82
N PRO A 150 18.70 18.52 -19.83
CA PRO A 150 17.35 19.04 -20.06
C PRO A 150 16.31 17.93 -20.33
N THR A 151 16.70 16.92 -21.11
CA THR A 151 15.82 15.77 -21.39
C THR A 151 15.57 14.93 -20.14
N GLN A 152 16.61 14.70 -19.32
CA GLN A 152 16.46 14.02 -18.02
C GLN A 152 15.47 14.76 -17.12
N GLN A 153 15.60 16.07 -16.98
CA GLN A 153 14.71 16.90 -16.16
C GLN A 153 13.26 16.80 -16.64
N LYS A 154 13.05 16.79 -17.94
CA LYS A 154 11.71 16.69 -18.54
C LYS A 154 11.07 15.33 -18.30
N ILE A 155 11.81 14.23 -18.50
CA ILE A 155 11.37 12.86 -18.20
C ILE A 155 11.03 12.74 -16.70
N ALA A 156 11.93 13.20 -15.83
CA ALA A 156 11.72 13.20 -14.39
C ALA A 156 10.49 14.01 -13.97
N SER A 157 10.26 15.17 -14.60
CA SER A 157 9.09 16.02 -14.35
C SER A 157 7.78 15.32 -14.71
N ILE A 158 7.72 14.64 -15.87
CA ILE A 158 6.55 13.88 -16.31
C ILE A 158 6.23 12.76 -15.31
N LEU A 159 7.19 11.89 -15.01
CA LEU A 159 6.97 10.73 -14.12
C LEU A 159 6.64 11.16 -12.69
N SER A 160 7.33 12.21 -12.18
CA SER A 160 7.06 12.72 -10.83
C SER A 160 5.71 13.42 -10.69
N ALA A 161 5.11 13.88 -11.77
CA ALA A 161 3.76 14.44 -11.73
C ALA A 161 2.74 13.33 -11.37
N TYR A 162 2.90 12.11 -11.91
CA TYR A 162 2.09 10.96 -11.52
C TYR A 162 2.30 10.61 -10.05
N ASP A 163 3.56 10.49 -9.60
CA ASP A 163 3.85 10.12 -8.21
C ASP A 163 3.29 11.16 -7.22
N ARG A 164 3.39 12.45 -7.53
CA ARG A 164 2.80 13.52 -6.71
C ARG A 164 1.27 13.43 -6.63
N LEU A 165 0.59 13.11 -7.74
CA LEU A 165 -0.86 12.93 -7.76
C LEU A 165 -1.26 11.70 -6.93
N ILE A 166 -0.55 10.57 -7.09
CA ILE A 166 -0.75 9.34 -6.31
C ILE A 166 -0.57 9.61 -4.81
N GLU A 167 0.50 10.29 -4.43
CA GLU A 167 0.78 10.63 -3.03
C GLU A 167 -0.28 11.58 -2.44
N ASN A 168 -0.68 12.62 -3.19
CA ASN A 168 -1.74 13.54 -2.79
C ASN A 168 -3.07 12.80 -2.58
N ASN A 169 -3.48 11.95 -3.52
CA ASN A 169 -4.69 11.18 -3.42
C ASN A 169 -4.64 10.20 -2.23
N THR A 170 -3.50 9.54 -2.01
CA THR A 170 -3.29 8.66 -0.84
C THR A 170 -3.44 9.44 0.48
N ARG A 171 -2.89 10.63 0.55
CA ARG A 171 -3.04 11.51 1.73
C ARG A 171 -4.50 11.95 1.94
N ARG A 172 -5.20 12.31 0.88
CA ARG A 172 -6.63 12.68 0.94
C ARG A 172 -7.49 11.53 1.42
N ILE A 173 -7.26 10.31 0.93
CA ILE A 173 -7.96 9.09 1.39
C ILE A 173 -7.77 8.93 2.89
N ARG A 174 -6.53 8.98 3.39
CA ARG A 174 -6.25 8.84 4.83
C ARG A 174 -6.98 9.88 5.67
N LEU A 175 -7.03 11.14 5.22
CA LEU A 175 -7.74 12.20 5.93
C LEU A 175 -9.26 11.97 5.92
N LEU A 176 -9.83 11.54 4.80
CA LEU A 176 -11.26 11.23 4.69
C LEU A 176 -11.65 10.05 5.59
N GLU A 177 -10.82 8.99 5.62
CA GLU A 177 -11.03 7.85 6.53
C GLU A 177 -11.01 8.30 8.00
N GLN A 178 -10.03 9.12 8.37
CA GLN A 178 -9.93 9.67 9.72
C GLN A 178 -11.12 10.57 10.07
N MET A 179 -11.59 11.39 9.13
CA MET A 179 -12.80 12.21 9.32
C MET A 179 -14.04 11.32 9.53
N ALA A 180 -14.23 10.28 8.71
CA ALA A 180 -15.36 9.36 8.85
C ALA A 180 -15.31 8.62 10.20
N GLU A 181 -14.13 8.17 10.63
CA GLU A 181 -13.92 7.55 11.93
C GLU A 181 -14.24 8.50 13.08
N ASN A 182 -13.75 9.74 13.02
CA ASN A 182 -14.00 10.75 14.06
C ASN A 182 -15.49 11.09 14.16
N ILE A 183 -16.20 11.24 13.03
CA ILE A 183 -17.66 11.47 13.02
C ILE A 183 -18.37 10.28 13.67
N TYR A 184 -17.97 9.04 13.34
CA TYR A 184 -18.59 7.86 13.96
C TYR A 184 -18.36 7.84 15.48
N LYS A 185 -17.13 8.06 15.93
CA LYS A 185 -16.77 8.05 17.36
C LYS A 185 -17.49 9.15 18.13
N GLU A 186 -17.53 10.36 17.58
CA GLU A 186 -18.23 11.50 18.18
C GLU A 186 -19.73 11.18 18.39
N TRP A 187 -20.37 10.61 17.39
CA TRP A 187 -21.81 10.36 17.42
C TRP A 187 -22.19 9.14 18.25
N PHE A 188 -21.42 8.07 18.21
CA PHE A 188 -21.85 6.76 18.72
C PHE A 188 -20.97 6.21 19.85
N ALA A 189 -19.72 6.63 19.98
CA ALA A 189 -18.82 6.12 21.01
C ALA A 189 -18.72 7.03 22.23
N TYR A 190 -18.59 8.34 22.03
CA TYR A 190 -18.41 9.31 23.12
C TYR A 190 -19.73 9.85 23.66
N HIS A 191 -20.68 10.13 22.80
CA HIS A 191 -22.00 10.55 23.20
C HIS A 191 -22.94 9.35 23.24
N LYS A 192 -23.13 8.77 24.45
CA LYS A 192 -24.19 7.77 24.63
C LYS A 192 -25.50 8.42 24.21
N ILE A 193 -26.10 7.96 23.12
CA ILE A 193 -27.39 8.39 22.62
C ILE A 193 -28.45 7.84 23.61
N LYS A 194 -28.55 8.48 24.80
CA LYS A 194 -29.46 8.05 25.85
C LYS A 194 -30.91 8.14 25.32
N GLY A 195 -31.62 7.01 25.38
CA GLY A 195 -33.03 6.92 25.01
C GLY A 195 -33.33 6.88 23.50
N GLN A 196 -32.30 6.89 22.63
CA GLN A 196 -32.46 6.88 21.16
C GLN A 196 -31.76 5.70 20.49
N SER A 197 -31.44 4.66 21.26
CA SER A 197 -30.79 3.46 20.78
C SER A 197 -31.28 2.22 21.49
N THR A 198 -31.24 1.08 20.79
CA THR A 198 -31.71 -0.22 21.30
C THR A 198 -30.57 -1.26 21.19
N ALA A 199 -30.41 -2.07 22.24
CA ALA A 199 -29.48 -3.20 22.20
C ALA A 199 -30.14 -4.37 21.48
N ILE A 200 -29.56 -4.83 20.38
CA ILE A 200 -30.08 -5.92 19.53
C ILE A 200 -28.97 -6.90 19.19
N LYS A 201 -29.34 -8.09 18.69
CA LYS A 201 -28.39 -9.00 18.04
C LYS A 201 -28.29 -8.71 16.55
N LEU A 202 -27.11 -8.86 15.96
CA LEU A 202 -26.92 -8.63 14.52
C LEU A 202 -27.90 -9.42 13.64
N LYS A 203 -28.28 -10.65 14.04
CA LYS A 203 -29.28 -11.47 13.32
C LYS A 203 -30.65 -10.79 13.13
N GLU A 204 -30.95 -9.77 13.90
CA GLU A 204 -32.23 -9.04 13.80
C GLU A 204 -32.21 -7.99 12.67
N ILE A 205 -31.01 -7.61 12.22
CA ILE A 205 -30.83 -6.57 11.18
C ILE A 205 -29.99 -7.03 9.98
N VAL A 206 -29.26 -8.15 10.06
CA VAL A 206 -28.44 -8.66 8.94
C VAL A 206 -28.70 -10.13 8.66
N SER A 207 -28.57 -10.51 7.40
CA SER A 207 -28.41 -11.88 6.94
C SER A 207 -27.09 -12.02 6.18
N ILE A 208 -26.63 -13.27 6.01
CA ILE A 208 -25.30 -13.55 5.47
C ILE A 208 -25.42 -14.48 4.27
N THR A 209 -24.82 -14.09 3.15
CA THR A 209 -24.63 -14.93 1.97
C THR A 209 -23.17 -15.35 1.88
N ARG A 210 -22.89 -16.65 1.75
CA ARG A 210 -21.53 -17.16 1.55
C ARG A 210 -21.09 -17.05 0.09
N GLY A 211 -19.82 -16.73 -0.11
CA GLY A 211 -19.20 -16.76 -1.42
C GLY A 211 -19.03 -18.20 -1.97
N LEU A 212 -18.54 -18.29 -3.19
CA LEU A 212 -18.35 -19.54 -3.93
C LEU A 212 -16.96 -20.16 -3.68
N SER A 213 -16.89 -21.48 -3.72
CA SER A 213 -15.63 -22.21 -3.84
C SER A 213 -15.26 -22.32 -5.32
N TYR A 214 -13.97 -22.28 -5.61
CA TYR A 214 -13.45 -22.32 -6.98
C TYR A 214 -12.20 -23.20 -7.07
N SER A 215 -11.94 -23.75 -8.26
CA SER A 215 -10.70 -24.46 -8.59
C SER A 215 -9.65 -23.53 -9.17
N SER A 216 -8.39 -23.98 -9.23
CA SER A 216 -7.32 -23.20 -9.87
C SER A 216 -7.58 -22.98 -11.36
N GLU A 217 -8.22 -23.93 -12.05
CA GLU A 217 -8.54 -23.85 -13.47
C GLU A 217 -9.57 -22.75 -13.78
N GLU A 218 -10.52 -22.50 -12.87
CA GLU A 218 -11.55 -21.47 -13.02
C GLU A 218 -11.04 -20.04 -12.83
N ILE A 219 -9.82 -19.88 -12.27
CA ILE A 219 -9.17 -18.57 -12.06
C ILE A 219 -7.91 -18.38 -12.91
N ASP A 220 -7.42 -19.41 -13.58
CA ASP A 220 -6.33 -19.32 -14.55
C ASP A 220 -6.91 -19.06 -15.97
N CYS A 221 -7.68 -17.98 -16.08
CA CYS A 221 -8.36 -17.57 -17.28
C CYS A 221 -7.95 -16.15 -17.70
N THR A 222 -8.05 -15.89 -18.99
CA THR A 222 -7.75 -14.58 -19.61
C THR A 222 -8.98 -13.71 -19.77
N ASP A 223 -10.17 -14.29 -19.58
CA ASP A 223 -11.47 -13.64 -19.68
C ASP A 223 -12.44 -14.20 -18.65
N GLY A 224 -13.34 -13.37 -18.14
CA GLY A 224 -14.31 -13.77 -17.11
C GLY A 224 -14.82 -12.62 -16.27
N ASN A 225 -15.58 -12.98 -15.25
CA ASN A 225 -16.09 -12.06 -14.25
C ASN A 225 -15.02 -11.74 -13.18
N ASN A 226 -15.22 -10.70 -12.42
CA ASN A 226 -14.37 -10.41 -11.28
C ASN A 226 -14.64 -11.39 -10.13
N LEU A 227 -13.61 -12.04 -9.61
CA LEU A 227 -13.65 -12.77 -8.34
C LEU A 227 -13.06 -11.91 -7.23
N ILE A 228 -13.92 -11.42 -6.38
CA ILE A 228 -13.54 -10.71 -5.15
C ILE A 228 -13.16 -11.76 -4.10
N ASN A 229 -11.98 -11.65 -3.56
CA ASN A 229 -11.40 -12.63 -2.66
C ASN A 229 -10.71 -11.96 -1.46
N LEU A 230 -10.07 -12.74 -0.60
CA LEU A 230 -9.47 -12.24 0.63
C LEU A 230 -8.44 -11.10 0.42
N LYS A 231 -7.73 -11.09 -0.72
CA LYS A 231 -6.77 -10.03 -1.06
C LYS A 231 -7.42 -8.68 -1.32
N ASN A 232 -8.73 -8.66 -1.62
CA ASN A 232 -9.48 -7.43 -1.80
C ASN A 232 -9.87 -6.77 -0.47
N ILE A 233 -9.73 -7.46 0.67
CA ILE A 233 -9.95 -6.86 1.99
C ILE A 233 -8.63 -6.28 2.50
N GLN A 234 -8.64 -4.99 2.79
CA GLN A 234 -7.54 -4.34 3.49
C GLN A 234 -7.55 -4.74 4.97
N GLY A 235 -6.39 -4.97 5.56
CA GLY A 235 -6.28 -5.25 6.99
C GLY A 235 -6.95 -4.15 7.82
N TYR A 236 -7.80 -4.58 8.75
CA TYR A 236 -8.65 -3.72 9.59
C TYR A 236 -9.77 -2.97 8.84
N GLY A 237 -10.05 -3.35 7.61
CA GLY A 237 -11.18 -2.87 6.82
C GLY A 237 -10.81 -1.92 5.67
N GLY A 238 -11.64 -1.94 4.65
CA GLY A 238 -11.45 -1.23 3.38
C GLY A 238 -11.26 -2.17 2.20
N PHE A 239 -11.43 -1.66 1.00
CA PHE A 239 -11.35 -2.41 -0.25
C PHE A 239 -10.04 -2.12 -1.00
N ARG A 240 -9.50 -3.16 -1.67
CA ARG A 240 -8.33 -3.08 -2.56
C ARG A 240 -8.68 -3.68 -3.92
N LEU A 241 -8.45 -2.96 -5.00
CA LEU A 241 -8.69 -3.45 -6.36
C LEU A 241 -7.64 -4.45 -6.84
N ASP A 242 -6.39 -4.29 -6.40
CA ASP A 242 -5.23 -5.08 -6.83
C ASP A 242 -5.28 -6.58 -6.44
N GLY A 243 -6.27 -6.97 -5.62
CA GLY A 243 -6.51 -8.36 -5.24
C GLY A 243 -7.45 -9.14 -6.15
N THR A 244 -8.19 -8.45 -7.03
CA THR A 244 -9.22 -9.05 -7.89
C THR A 244 -8.63 -10.03 -8.88
N LYS A 245 -9.27 -11.20 -9.04
CA LYS A 245 -8.92 -12.22 -10.03
C LYS A 245 -10.01 -12.29 -11.09
N LEU A 246 -9.71 -12.89 -12.24
CA LEU A 246 -10.73 -13.30 -13.22
C LEU A 246 -11.28 -14.68 -12.85
N TYR A 247 -12.55 -14.90 -13.18
CA TYR A 247 -13.26 -16.13 -12.87
C TYR A 247 -14.25 -16.47 -13.98
N ASN A 248 -14.18 -17.69 -14.50
CA ASN A 248 -15.05 -18.19 -15.57
C ASN A 248 -15.95 -19.37 -15.16
N GLY A 249 -15.95 -19.73 -13.87
CA GLY A 249 -16.77 -20.81 -13.35
C GLY A 249 -18.24 -20.41 -13.12
N LYS A 250 -19.02 -21.35 -12.55
CA LYS A 250 -20.44 -21.16 -12.24
C LYS A 250 -20.63 -20.44 -10.91
N TYR A 251 -21.65 -19.60 -10.84
CA TYR A 251 -22.03 -18.86 -9.63
C TYR A 251 -23.56 -18.79 -9.51
N LYS A 252 -24.04 -18.48 -8.31
CA LYS A 252 -25.44 -18.24 -8.01
C LYS A 252 -25.72 -16.73 -7.96
N PRO A 253 -26.95 -16.30 -8.29
CA PRO A 253 -27.31 -14.87 -8.27
C PRO A 253 -27.01 -14.19 -6.92
N GLU A 254 -27.23 -14.87 -5.80
CA GLU A 254 -26.97 -14.32 -4.48
C GLU A 254 -25.49 -14.08 -4.15
N GLN A 255 -24.57 -14.66 -4.93
CA GLN A 255 -23.11 -14.48 -4.79
C GLN A 255 -22.57 -13.30 -5.58
N ILE A 256 -23.43 -12.67 -6.39
CA ILE A 256 -23.10 -11.44 -7.10
C ILE A 256 -23.03 -10.29 -6.10
N VAL A 257 -22.04 -9.43 -6.29
CA VAL A 257 -21.87 -8.20 -5.52
C VAL A 257 -21.83 -7.00 -6.44
N GLU A 258 -22.45 -5.92 -5.97
CA GLU A 258 -22.58 -4.65 -6.68
C GLU A 258 -22.00 -3.50 -5.84
N GLU A 259 -21.89 -2.31 -6.45
CA GLU A 259 -21.43 -1.11 -5.75
C GLU A 259 -22.25 -0.84 -4.48
N GLY A 260 -21.56 -0.64 -3.37
CA GLY A 260 -22.15 -0.38 -2.05
C GLY A 260 -22.51 -1.64 -1.26
N ASP A 261 -22.36 -2.84 -1.82
CA ASP A 261 -22.51 -4.09 -1.05
C ASP A 261 -21.44 -4.18 0.03
N LEU A 262 -21.83 -4.67 1.20
CA LEU A 262 -20.93 -4.87 2.33
C LEU A 262 -20.46 -6.32 2.38
N ILE A 263 -19.15 -6.51 2.35
CA ILE A 263 -18.51 -7.83 2.46
C ILE A 263 -17.64 -7.92 3.71
N MET A 264 -17.41 -9.16 4.20
CA MET A 264 -16.54 -9.42 5.35
C MET A 264 -15.65 -10.62 5.07
N GLY A 265 -14.37 -10.54 5.49
CA GLY A 265 -13.45 -11.67 5.49
C GLY A 265 -13.81 -12.67 6.60
N VAL A 266 -13.91 -13.97 6.25
CA VAL A 266 -14.18 -15.04 7.21
C VAL A 266 -13.01 -15.99 7.39
N THR A 267 -11.90 -15.76 6.69
CA THR A 267 -10.63 -16.47 6.86
C THR A 267 -9.48 -15.49 7.05
N ASP A 268 -8.39 -15.94 7.66
CA ASP A 268 -7.15 -15.17 7.79
C ASP A 268 -5.95 -16.13 7.84
N MET A 269 -4.92 -15.83 7.08
CA MET A 269 -3.64 -16.54 7.10
C MET A 269 -2.65 -15.95 8.11
N THR A 270 -3.00 -14.82 8.73
CA THR A 270 -2.16 -14.12 9.71
C THR A 270 -2.71 -14.33 11.12
N GLN A 271 -1.82 -14.58 12.08
CA GLN A 271 -2.21 -14.82 13.47
C GLN A 271 -2.68 -13.55 14.20
N ASP A 272 -2.35 -12.38 13.67
CA ASP A 272 -2.77 -11.09 14.21
C ASP A 272 -4.19 -10.65 13.76
N ARG A 273 -4.92 -11.54 13.06
CA ARG A 273 -6.35 -11.38 12.74
C ARG A 273 -6.69 -10.06 12.05
N ARG A 274 -5.87 -9.67 11.07
CA ARG A 274 -6.07 -8.39 10.36
C ARG A 274 -7.21 -8.44 9.36
N ILE A 275 -7.52 -9.61 8.82
CA ILE A 275 -8.48 -9.77 7.71
C ILE A 275 -9.79 -10.38 8.21
N VAL A 276 -9.72 -11.40 9.06
CA VAL A 276 -10.93 -12.06 9.60
C VAL A 276 -11.78 -11.05 10.37
N GLY A 277 -13.06 -10.98 10.06
CA GLY A 277 -14.01 -10.00 10.62
C GLY A 277 -13.89 -8.59 10.01
N SER A 278 -12.85 -8.31 9.21
CA SER A 278 -12.70 -7.02 8.54
C SER A 278 -13.69 -6.87 7.39
N VAL A 279 -14.24 -5.67 7.25
CA VAL A 279 -15.29 -5.35 6.28
C VAL A 279 -14.79 -4.44 5.18
N ALA A 280 -15.42 -4.54 4.00
CA ALA A 280 -15.22 -3.62 2.90
C ALA A 280 -16.55 -3.33 2.19
N LEU A 281 -16.70 -2.11 1.68
CA LEU A 281 -17.75 -1.77 0.72
C LEU A 281 -17.22 -1.99 -0.69
N ILE A 282 -17.98 -2.67 -1.52
CA ILE A 282 -17.64 -2.87 -2.93
C ILE A 282 -17.68 -1.52 -3.65
N PRO A 283 -16.59 -1.10 -4.30
CA PRO A 283 -16.58 0.10 -5.13
C PRO A 283 -17.27 -0.18 -6.48
N ASN A 284 -17.45 0.86 -7.29
CA ASN A 284 -17.86 0.67 -8.68
C ASN A 284 -16.77 -0.06 -9.47
N VAL A 285 -17.08 -1.25 -9.93
CA VAL A 285 -16.19 -2.13 -10.70
C VAL A 285 -16.89 -2.54 -12.00
N ASN A 286 -17.05 -1.71 -12.94
CA ASN A 286 -17.68 -1.84 -14.28
C ASN A 286 -17.85 -3.26 -14.90
N THR A 287 -17.65 -4.33 -14.12
CA THR A 287 -17.69 -5.74 -14.53
C THR A 287 -18.43 -6.53 -13.46
N LEU A 288 -19.24 -7.50 -13.87
CA LEU A 288 -19.93 -8.41 -12.95
C LEU A 288 -18.91 -9.02 -11.97
N SER A 289 -19.23 -8.98 -10.70
CA SER A 289 -18.34 -9.41 -9.63
C SER A 289 -19.02 -10.44 -8.72
N VAL A 290 -18.29 -11.48 -8.35
CA VAL A 290 -18.73 -12.52 -7.44
C VAL A 290 -17.75 -12.66 -6.29
N ILE A 291 -18.18 -13.19 -5.13
CA ILE A 291 -17.32 -13.33 -3.94
C ILE A 291 -16.87 -14.78 -3.73
N SER A 292 -15.61 -14.95 -3.31
CA SER A 292 -15.01 -16.24 -2.95
C SER A 292 -15.51 -16.75 -1.60
N ALA A 293 -15.38 -18.05 -1.34
CA ALA A 293 -15.78 -18.71 -0.09
C ALA A 293 -15.10 -18.17 1.18
N ASP A 294 -14.00 -17.43 1.02
CA ASP A 294 -13.30 -16.73 2.11
C ASP A 294 -14.00 -15.45 2.56
N LEU A 295 -15.04 -15.06 1.83
CA LEU A 295 -15.83 -13.88 2.08
C LEU A 295 -17.30 -14.22 2.30
N VAL A 296 -17.98 -13.31 3.00
CA VAL A 296 -19.45 -13.31 3.08
C VAL A 296 -19.96 -11.91 2.68
N LYS A 297 -21.12 -11.88 2.02
CA LYS A 297 -21.91 -10.68 1.80
C LYS A 297 -22.84 -10.48 3.00
N ILE A 298 -22.88 -9.29 3.53
CA ILE A 298 -23.78 -8.88 4.61
C ILE A 298 -24.98 -8.18 3.99
N ASN A 299 -26.15 -8.76 4.06
CA ASN A 299 -27.40 -8.19 3.55
C ASN A 299 -28.18 -7.57 4.70
N SER A 300 -28.69 -6.37 4.52
CA SER A 300 -29.43 -5.62 5.55
C SER A 300 -30.40 -4.62 4.94
N SER A 301 -31.42 -4.25 5.71
CA SER A 301 -32.28 -3.09 5.43
C SER A 301 -31.65 -1.77 5.94
N ILE A 302 -30.62 -1.86 6.80
CA ILE A 302 -29.85 -0.70 7.27
C ILE A 302 -28.84 -0.32 6.19
N ASP A 303 -28.63 0.99 5.96
CA ASP A 303 -27.67 1.46 4.96
C ASP A 303 -26.25 0.89 5.24
N ASN A 304 -25.66 0.30 4.23
CA ASN A 304 -24.34 -0.36 4.31
C ASN A 304 -23.21 0.60 4.75
N THR A 305 -23.35 1.91 4.51
CA THR A 305 -22.39 2.93 5.00
C THR A 305 -22.36 2.98 6.52
N TYR A 306 -23.54 2.94 7.16
CA TYR A 306 -23.61 2.88 8.63
C TYR A 306 -23.07 1.56 9.16
N LEU A 307 -23.46 0.43 8.58
CA LEU A 307 -22.95 -0.88 8.98
C LEU A 307 -21.44 -0.97 8.83
N TYR A 308 -20.88 -0.52 7.70
CA TYR A 308 -19.45 -0.45 7.50
C TYR A 308 -18.74 0.34 8.61
N ALA A 309 -19.26 1.53 8.94
CA ALA A 309 -18.69 2.34 9.99
C ALA A 309 -18.82 1.69 11.37
N MET A 310 -19.95 1.05 11.67
CA MET A 310 -20.19 0.31 12.92
C MET A 310 -19.21 -0.86 13.06
N PHE A 311 -19.01 -1.66 12.01
CA PHE A 311 -18.08 -2.76 12.03
C PHE A 311 -16.64 -2.27 12.16
N ARG A 312 -16.23 -1.31 11.32
CA ARG A 312 -14.83 -0.85 11.23
C ARG A 312 -14.43 0.03 12.42
N TYR A 313 -15.19 1.07 12.72
CA TYR A 313 -14.88 2.11 13.72
C TYR A 313 -15.48 1.83 15.10
N GLY A 314 -16.55 1.06 15.15
CA GLY A 314 -17.22 0.67 16.39
C GLY A 314 -16.63 -0.56 17.09
N ASN A 315 -15.45 -1.04 16.66
CA ASN A 315 -14.77 -2.23 17.17
C ASN A 315 -15.55 -3.56 17.01
N VAL A 316 -16.68 -3.59 16.31
CA VAL A 316 -17.49 -4.80 16.12
C VAL A 316 -16.70 -5.86 15.35
N SER A 317 -15.97 -5.46 14.28
CA SER A 317 -15.06 -6.34 13.52
C SER A 317 -14.00 -7.00 14.42
N ARG A 318 -13.35 -6.22 15.29
CA ARG A 318 -12.33 -6.75 16.22
C ARG A 318 -12.92 -7.74 17.22
N HIS A 319 -14.12 -7.46 17.71
CA HIS A 319 -14.83 -8.38 18.59
C HIS A 319 -15.19 -9.69 17.87
N ILE A 320 -15.70 -9.61 16.64
CA ILE A 320 -16.01 -10.76 15.79
C ILE A 320 -14.74 -11.60 15.52
N ALA A 321 -13.61 -10.97 15.23
CA ALA A 321 -12.35 -11.66 14.95
C ALA A 321 -11.88 -12.56 16.09
N GLN A 322 -12.29 -12.29 17.34
CA GLN A 322 -11.94 -13.13 18.50
C GLN A 322 -12.59 -14.52 18.46
N PHE A 323 -13.68 -14.69 17.71
CA PHE A 323 -14.35 -15.98 17.53
C PHE A 323 -13.77 -16.83 16.40
N ALA A 324 -12.76 -16.33 15.68
CA ALA A 324 -12.07 -17.11 14.66
C ALA A 324 -11.13 -18.12 15.31
N ASN A 325 -11.11 -19.34 14.80
CA ASN A 325 -10.31 -20.45 15.30
C ASN A 325 -9.55 -21.13 14.15
N GLY A 326 -8.38 -21.66 14.43
CA GLY A 326 -7.53 -22.38 13.49
C GLY A 326 -6.04 -22.25 13.85
N ALA A 327 -5.24 -23.26 13.55
CA ALA A 327 -3.80 -23.26 13.86
C ALA A 327 -2.99 -22.51 12.79
N ASN A 328 -3.19 -22.82 11.51
CA ASN A 328 -2.46 -22.21 10.40
C ASN A 328 -3.31 -21.18 9.65
N VAL A 329 -4.59 -21.46 9.47
CA VAL A 329 -5.57 -20.57 8.85
C VAL A 329 -6.71 -20.38 9.85
N LEU A 330 -6.98 -19.14 10.19
CA LEU A 330 -8.10 -18.79 11.05
C LEU A 330 -9.39 -18.83 10.25
N HIS A 331 -10.41 -19.45 10.78
CA HIS A 331 -11.75 -19.52 10.20
C HIS A 331 -12.80 -18.98 11.17
N LEU A 332 -13.65 -18.11 10.67
CA LEU A 332 -14.80 -17.56 11.39
C LEU A 332 -16.07 -18.26 10.91
N LYS A 333 -16.82 -18.85 11.84
CA LYS A 333 -18.15 -19.40 11.52
C LYS A 333 -19.11 -18.22 11.29
N PRO A 334 -19.78 -18.09 10.13
CA PRO A 334 -20.70 -16.97 9.86
C PRO A 334 -21.82 -16.82 10.88
N THR A 335 -22.27 -17.93 11.48
CA THR A 335 -23.29 -17.91 12.55
C THR A 335 -22.83 -17.20 13.83
N SER A 336 -21.51 -17.14 14.08
CA SER A 336 -20.96 -16.40 15.23
C SER A 336 -21.16 -14.91 15.07
N ILE A 337 -21.12 -14.39 13.84
CA ILE A 337 -21.36 -12.98 13.52
C ILE A 337 -22.79 -12.57 13.96
N LEU A 338 -23.77 -13.40 13.63
CA LEU A 338 -25.19 -13.13 13.86
C LEU A 338 -25.57 -13.01 15.34
N ASN A 339 -24.79 -13.59 16.24
CA ASN A 339 -25.07 -13.57 17.69
C ASN A 339 -24.45 -12.38 18.43
N ILE A 340 -23.66 -11.55 17.76
CA ILE A 340 -23.04 -10.38 18.38
C ILE A 340 -24.13 -9.35 18.75
N LYS A 341 -24.05 -8.82 19.97
CA LYS A 341 -24.91 -7.73 20.43
C LYS A 341 -24.32 -6.41 20.01
N VAL A 342 -25.12 -5.53 19.43
CA VAL A 342 -24.77 -4.18 19.02
C VAL A 342 -25.81 -3.19 19.55
N ILE A 343 -25.42 -1.93 19.63
CA ILE A 343 -26.32 -0.83 19.96
C ILE A 343 -26.73 -0.17 18.65
N LEU A 344 -28.01 -0.27 18.29
CA LEU A 344 -28.57 0.35 17.08
C LEU A 344 -29.25 1.68 17.43
N PRO A 345 -28.80 2.82 16.87
CA PRO A 345 -29.47 4.10 16.97
C PRO A 345 -30.81 4.08 16.23
N ASN A 346 -31.68 5.06 16.51
CA ASN A 346 -32.88 5.21 15.71
C ASN A 346 -32.56 5.59 14.26
N GLN A 347 -33.48 5.30 13.34
CA GLN A 347 -33.28 5.46 11.90
C GLN A 347 -32.91 6.90 11.50
N LYS A 348 -33.49 7.93 12.13
CA LYS A 348 -33.20 9.34 11.83
C LYS A 348 -31.74 9.71 12.10
N ILE A 349 -31.14 9.14 13.14
CA ILE A 349 -29.71 9.35 13.45
C ILE A 349 -28.84 8.63 12.45
N ILE A 350 -29.19 7.41 12.07
CA ILE A 350 -28.51 6.64 11.03
C ILE A 350 -28.53 7.42 9.71
N ASP A 351 -29.69 7.89 9.27
CA ASP A 351 -29.85 8.64 8.02
C ASP A 351 -29.01 9.92 8.02
N SER A 352 -29.02 10.64 9.14
CA SER A 352 -28.22 11.85 9.29
C SER A 352 -26.71 11.57 9.28
N PHE A 353 -26.26 10.47 9.87
CA PHE A 353 -24.88 10.02 9.80
C PHE A 353 -24.50 9.63 8.36
N VAL A 354 -25.33 8.81 7.72
CA VAL A 354 -25.12 8.34 6.34
C VAL A 354 -25.00 9.52 5.38
N SER A 355 -25.86 10.53 5.49
CA SER A 355 -25.83 11.73 4.63
C SER A 355 -24.48 12.46 4.68
N LYS A 356 -23.74 12.38 5.79
CA LYS A 356 -22.40 13.00 5.96
C LYS A 356 -21.27 12.09 5.51
N VAL A 357 -21.33 10.79 5.79
CA VAL A 357 -20.21 9.87 5.61
C VAL A 357 -20.22 9.20 4.23
N LYS A 358 -21.39 8.91 3.66
CA LYS A 358 -21.50 8.28 2.34
C LYS A 358 -20.78 9.04 1.22
N PRO A 359 -20.87 10.39 1.12
CA PRO A 359 -20.09 11.14 0.15
C PRO A 359 -18.56 11.01 0.33
N MET A 360 -18.08 10.86 1.58
CA MET A 360 -16.66 10.65 1.86
C MET A 360 -16.20 9.28 1.35
N ILE A 361 -17.00 8.24 1.57
CA ILE A 361 -16.71 6.88 1.08
C ILE A 361 -16.71 6.84 -0.45
N HIS A 362 -17.67 7.46 -1.12
CA HIS A 362 -17.66 7.57 -2.58
C HIS A 362 -16.41 8.30 -3.09
N LEU A 363 -15.99 9.37 -2.42
CA LEU A 363 -14.77 10.07 -2.78
C LEU A 363 -13.52 9.20 -2.56
N ILE A 364 -13.44 8.43 -1.46
CA ILE A 364 -12.37 7.47 -1.20
C ILE A 364 -12.28 6.44 -2.34
N ASN A 365 -13.41 5.86 -2.74
CA ASN A 365 -13.45 4.88 -3.82
C ASN A 365 -13.00 5.47 -5.15
N ARG A 366 -13.44 6.69 -5.49
CA ARG A 366 -13.01 7.41 -6.68
C ARG A 366 -11.50 7.69 -6.67
N LEU A 367 -10.95 8.16 -5.55
CA LEU A 367 -9.52 8.42 -5.40
C LEU A 367 -8.68 7.15 -5.51
N ASN A 368 -9.15 6.01 -4.99
CA ASN A 368 -8.50 4.72 -5.17
C ASN A 368 -8.45 4.31 -6.65
N SER A 369 -9.55 4.42 -7.39
CA SER A 369 -9.59 4.13 -8.84
C SER A 369 -8.67 5.06 -9.63
N GLU A 370 -8.58 6.33 -9.23
CA GLU A 370 -7.65 7.30 -9.84
C GLU A 370 -6.19 6.93 -9.58
N ILE A 371 -5.84 6.52 -8.35
CA ILE A 371 -4.50 6.03 -7.99
C ILE A 371 -4.11 4.83 -8.86
N ASP A 372 -5.01 3.86 -9.05
CA ASP A 372 -4.73 2.68 -9.86
C ASP A 372 -4.51 3.05 -11.33
N SER A 373 -5.32 3.97 -11.88
CA SER A 373 -5.16 4.48 -13.23
C SER A 373 -3.83 5.23 -13.42
N LEU A 374 -3.50 6.15 -12.50
CA LEU A 374 -2.25 6.90 -12.52
C LEU A 374 -1.03 5.97 -12.39
N THR A 375 -1.10 4.97 -11.52
CA THR A 375 -0.04 3.99 -11.33
C THR A 375 0.19 3.20 -12.61
N ARG A 376 -0.87 2.69 -13.24
CA ARG A 376 -0.79 1.96 -14.52
C ARG A 376 -0.21 2.82 -15.63
N GLN A 377 -0.67 4.06 -15.76
CA GLN A 377 -0.16 4.99 -16.77
C GLN A 377 1.33 5.27 -16.58
N ARG A 378 1.77 5.58 -15.34
CA ARG A 378 3.16 5.80 -14.99
C ARG A 378 4.03 4.58 -15.35
N ASP A 379 3.57 3.39 -14.97
CA ASP A 379 4.33 2.15 -15.15
C ASP A 379 4.43 1.74 -16.63
N LEU A 380 3.45 2.12 -17.46
CA LEU A 380 3.51 1.98 -18.93
C LEU A 380 4.44 3.02 -19.57
N LEU A 381 4.48 4.24 -19.03
CA LEU A 381 5.32 5.32 -19.56
C LEU A 381 6.79 5.13 -19.20
N LEU A 382 7.08 4.65 -17.99
CA LEU A 382 8.44 4.51 -17.46
C LEU A 382 9.40 3.80 -18.43
N PRO A 383 9.16 2.55 -18.89
CA PRO A 383 10.08 1.87 -19.79
C PRO A 383 10.18 2.53 -21.17
N ARG A 384 9.12 3.17 -21.66
CA ARG A 384 9.09 3.85 -22.96
C ARG A 384 9.94 5.13 -22.94
N LEU A 385 9.88 5.89 -21.85
CA LEU A 385 10.68 7.11 -21.66
C LEU A 385 12.14 6.75 -21.40
N MET A 386 12.42 5.71 -20.60
CA MET A 386 13.79 5.29 -20.29
C MET A 386 14.52 4.70 -21.51
N SER A 387 13.80 3.97 -22.37
CA SER A 387 14.40 3.40 -23.62
C SER A 387 14.44 4.38 -24.79
N GLY A 388 13.86 5.59 -24.67
CA GLY A 388 13.75 6.53 -25.78
C GLY A 388 12.73 6.15 -26.86
N LYS A 389 11.92 5.09 -26.65
CA LYS A 389 10.81 4.72 -27.55
C LYS A 389 9.72 5.81 -27.58
N LEU A 390 9.62 6.59 -26.54
CA LEU A 390 8.81 7.79 -26.48
C LEU A 390 9.72 8.99 -26.30
N GLU A 391 9.78 9.84 -27.32
CA GLU A 391 10.60 11.05 -27.28
C GLU A 391 9.87 12.18 -26.56
N VAL A 392 10.61 12.86 -25.72
CA VAL A 392 10.14 14.09 -25.08
C VAL A 392 10.66 15.25 -25.91
N LYS A 393 9.78 15.95 -26.64
CA LYS A 393 10.18 17.14 -27.41
C LYS A 393 10.83 18.17 -26.47
N SER A 394 11.98 18.66 -26.85
CA SER A 394 12.76 19.71 -26.15
C SER A 394 11.97 21.00 -25.93
#